data_c26a6318d5e6fc0cf34d830e9c95aefb
#
_entry.id   c26a6318d5e6fc0cf34d830e9c95aefb
#
_cell.length_a   1.000
_cell.length_b   1.000
_cell.length_c   1.000
_cell.angle_alpha   90.00
_cell.angle_beta   90.00
_cell.angle_gamma   90.00
#
_symmetry.space_group_name_H-M   'P 1'
#
loop_
_entity.id
_entity.type
_entity.pdbx_description
1 polymer ?
#
loop_
_entity_poly.entity_id
_entity_poly.type
_entity_poly.pdbx_seq_one_letter_code
_entity_poly.pdbx_strand_id
1 'polypeptide(L)'
;MPEKSPIVKIVKKCAPAVVSIVIAKNFPNLENFPDFFPFLPFGFDPKELYKQIPPEMFDEHGRIKVGGGSGFFISADGFVLTNKHVVIDPKADYTVMTNEEKKYHAKVVARDPINDVAILKIEDKDLPHIELGESSNLELGQTVIAIGNALGQFQNTISTGVVSGLSRHITAQAGIDGQQQELRGVIQTDAAINPGNSGGPLVDIEGKAIGINSAVIFGAQNIGFAIPINSAKKALADIKKYGHIRAPFLGLRYILIDPVLKMRHNLPVDYGAMVVPEATPGDYGVLPNGPADKAGILEHDIILEVDKQKITKELPLSDLIQKHEVGDKLNLKILRRGGKEIAATVVLEEMK
;
A
#
# COMPACT_ATOMS: atom_id res chain seq x y z
N MET A 1 -3.53 8.50 -43.16
CA MET A 1 -3.15 7.51 -42.16
C MET A 1 -4.34 7.32 -41.24
N PRO A 2 -4.74 6.12 -40.84
CA PRO A 2 -5.85 5.95 -39.92
C PRO A 2 -5.54 6.71 -38.63
N GLU A 3 -6.54 7.34 -38.05
CA GLU A 3 -6.42 8.12 -36.82
C GLU A 3 -5.90 7.20 -35.71
N LYS A 4 -4.80 7.60 -35.04
CA LYS A 4 -4.25 6.79 -33.97
C LYS A 4 -5.23 6.77 -32.79
N SER A 5 -5.51 5.59 -32.25
CA SER A 5 -6.36 5.41 -31.06
C SER A 5 -5.97 6.43 -29.96
N PRO A 6 -6.96 7.04 -29.27
CA PRO A 6 -6.67 7.95 -28.14
C PRO A 6 -5.72 7.32 -27.11
N ILE A 7 -5.86 6.01 -26.85
CA ILE A 7 -4.99 5.25 -25.93
C ILE A 7 -3.53 5.36 -26.33
N VAL A 8 -3.22 5.24 -27.65
CA VAL A 8 -1.83 5.36 -28.14
C VAL A 8 -1.24 6.75 -27.85
N LYS A 9 -2.05 7.82 -27.94
CA LYS A 9 -1.60 9.18 -27.63
C LYS A 9 -1.28 9.31 -26.13
N ILE A 10 -2.16 8.77 -25.27
CA ILE A 10 -1.99 8.79 -23.81
C ILE A 10 -0.75 8.00 -23.38
N VAL A 11 -0.60 6.78 -23.91
CA VAL A 11 0.56 5.94 -23.61
C VAL A 11 1.88 6.63 -24.02
N LYS A 12 1.92 7.25 -25.17
CA LYS A 12 3.12 7.99 -25.61
C LYS A 12 3.44 9.19 -24.70
N LYS A 13 2.42 9.82 -24.12
CA LYS A 13 2.59 10.92 -23.15
C LYS A 13 3.09 10.40 -21.80
N CYS A 14 2.52 9.30 -21.30
CA CYS A 14 2.75 8.83 -19.94
C CYS A 14 3.93 7.86 -19.79
N ALA A 15 4.15 6.96 -20.77
CA ALA A 15 5.17 5.93 -20.65
C ALA A 15 6.59 6.44 -20.37
N PRO A 16 7.06 7.58 -20.92
CA PRO A 16 8.38 8.11 -20.57
C PRO A 16 8.58 8.43 -19.11
N ALA A 17 7.49 8.68 -18.35
CA ALA A 17 7.52 8.97 -16.92
C ALA A 17 7.44 7.69 -16.06
N VAL A 18 7.14 6.53 -16.64
CA VAL A 18 7.05 5.26 -15.90
C VAL A 18 8.41 4.62 -15.83
N VAL A 19 8.79 4.15 -14.66
CA VAL A 19 10.13 3.66 -14.35
C VAL A 19 10.09 2.27 -13.73
N SER A 20 11.20 1.54 -13.85
CA SER A 20 11.45 0.34 -13.05
C SER A 20 12.14 0.72 -11.76
N ILE A 21 11.76 0.05 -10.68
CA ILE A 21 12.45 0.12 -9.38
C ILE A 21 13.14 -1.21 -9.16
N VAL A 22 14.45 -1.20 -9.09
CA VAL A 22 15.30 -2.37 -8.84
C VAL A 22 15.67 -2.37 -7.37
N ILE A 23 15.49 -3.51 -6.73
CA ILE A 23 15.83 -3.75 -5.32
C ILE A 23 17.13 -4.53 -5.30
N ALA A 24 18.17 -3.98 -4.69
CA ALA A 24 19.43 -4.65 -4.49
C ALA A 24 19.79 -4.78 -3.02
N LYS A 25 20.37 -5.91 -2.64
CA LYS A 25 20.84 -6.17 -1.28
C LYS A 25 22.28 -6.64 -1.30
N ASN A 26 23.03 -6.26 -0.27
CA ASN A 26 24.34 -6.85 -0.06
C ASN A 26 24.19 -8.36 0.12
N PHE A 27 25.13 -9.12 -0.42
CA PHE A 27 25.16 -10.55 -0.19
C PHE A 27 25.24 -10.80 1.32
N PRO A 28 24.34 -11.63 1.89
CA PRO A 28 24.37 -11.90 3.31
C PRO A 28 25.69 -12.59 3.68
N ASN A 29 26.23 -12.28 4.87
CA ASN A 29 27.26 -13.11 5.45
C ASN A 29 26.76 -14.57 5.48
N LEU A 30 27.66 -15.52 5.24
CA LEU A 30 27.35 -16.95 5.13
C LEU A 30 26.56 -17.51 6.34
N GLU A 31 26.64 -16.83 7.48
CA GLU A 31 25.93 -17.17 8.72
C GLU A 31 24.42 -16.84 8.67
N ASN A 32 24.01 -15.84 7.87
CA ASN A 32 22.62 -15.38 7.74
C ASN A 32 21.97 -15.82 6.41
N PHE A 33 22.59 -16.77 5.73
CA PHE A 33 22.17 -17.23 4.42
C PHE A 33 20.78 -17.92 4.42
N PRO A 34 20.39 -18.70 5.44
CA PRO A 34 19.05 -19.29 5.52
C PRO A 34 17.91 -18.28 5.52
N ASP A 35 18.12 -17.09 6.12
CA ASP A 35 17.12 -16.03 6.19
C ASP A 35 16.87 -15.37 4.82
N PHE A 36 17.84 -15.50 3.92
CA PHE A 36 17.78 -14.92 2.57
C PHE A 36 17.09 -15.86 1.57
N PHE A 37 17.22 -17.17 1.79
CA PHE A 37 16.64 -18.24 0.97
C PHE A 37 15.97 -19.31 1.84
N PRO A 38 14.77 -19.04 2.42
CA PRO A 38 14.12 -19.93 3.39
C PRO A 38 13.71 -21.30 2.83
N PHE A 39 13.76 -21.48 1.50
CA PHE A 39 13.39 -22.73 0.83
C PHE A 39 14.58 -23.56 0.33
N LEU A 40 15.80 -23.29 0.81
CA LEU A 40 16.95 -24.12 0.44
C LEU A 40 16.86 -25.52 1.06
N PRO A 41 17.08 -26.59 0.27
CA PRO A 41 17.14 -27.94 0.80
C PRO A 41 18.27 -28.09 1.83
N PHE A 42 18.02 -28.88 2.86
CA PHE A 42 19.01 -29.19 3.90
C PHE A 42 20.29 -29.75 3.25
N GLY A 43 21.45 -29.16 3.54
CA GLY A 43 22.76 -29.62 3.07
C GLY A 43 23.38 -28.86 1.91
N PHE A 44 22.80 -27.72 1.48
CA PHE A 44 23.42 -26.86 0.47
C PHE A 44 24.54 -26.01 1.06
N ASP A 45 25.71 -25.95 0.36
CA ASP A 45 26.78 -25.02 0.71
C ASP A 45 26.44 -23.63 0.11
N PRO A 46 26.31 -22.60 0.95
CA PRO A 46 26.07 -21.23 0.50
C PRO A 46 27.08 -20.71 -0.55
N LYS A 47 28.33 -21.16 -0.47
CA LYS A 47 29.40 -20.78 -1.44
C LYS A 47 29.15 -21.36 -2.83
N GLU A 48 28.60 -22.56 -2.90
CA GLU A 48 28.27 -23.19 -4.19
C GLU A 48 27.08 -22.49 -4.84
N LEU A 49 26.10 -22.08 -4.03
CA LEU A 49 24.95 -21.32 -4.55
C LEU A 49 25.37 -19.94 -5.08
N TYR A 50 26.26 -19.24 -4.37
CA TYR A 50 26.81 -17.96 -4.83
C TYR A 50 27.43 -18.06 -6.22
N LYS A 51 28.18 -19.13 -6.50
CA LYS A 51 28.80 -19.36 -7.80
C LYS A 51 27.78 -19.64 -8.92
N GLN A 52 26.58 -20.07 -8.58
CA GLN A 52 25.50 -20.37 -9.52
C GLN A 52 24.61 -19.18 -9.80
N ILE A 53 24.74 -18.05 -9.06
CA ILE A 53 23.98 -16.82 -9.34
C ILE A 53 24.49 -16.21 -10.65
N PRO A 54 23.60 -16.03 -11.66
CA PRO A 54 23.99 -15.42 -12.91
C PRO A 54 24.59 -14.02 -12.73
N PRO A 55 25.65 -13.65 -13.47
CA PRO A 55 26.29 -12.33 -13.35
C PRO A 55 25.32 -11.16 -13.50
N GLU A 56 24.29 -11.29 -14.32
CA GLU A 56 23.25 -10.28 -14.55
C GLU A 56 22.37 -10.01 -13.33
N MET A 57 22.37 -10.91 -12.37
CA MET A 57 21.69 -10.73 -11.07
C MET A 57 22.47 -9.81 -10.12
N PHE A 58 23.72 -9.50 -10.44
CA PHE A 58 24.48 -8.52 -9.67
C PHE A 58 24.34 -7.11 -10.25
N ASP A 59 24.36 -6.13 -9.37
CA ASP A 59 24.51 -4.75 -9.76
C ASP A 59 26.00 -4.37 -9.92
N GLU A 60 26.27 -3.13 -10.32
CA GLU A 60 27.63 -2.61 -10.49
C GLU A 60 28.47 -2.54 -9.20
N HIS A 61 27.84 -2.70 -8.04
CA HIS A 61 28.47 -2.74 -6.72
C HIS A 61 28.57 -4.16 -6.14
N GLY A 62 28.25 -5.19 -6.94
CA GLY A 62 28.29 -6.59 -6.51
C GLY A 62 27.15 -7.01 -5.58
N ARG A 63 26.06 -6.24 -5.51
CA ARG A 63 24.87 -6.57 -4.72
C ARG A 63 23.89 -7.37 -5.56
N ILE A 64 23.17 -8.28 -4.91
CA ILE A 64 22.18 -9.13 -5.61
C ILE A 64 20.88 -8.34 -5.82
N LYS A 65 20.39 -8.33 -7.06
CA LYS A 65 19.05 -7.88 -7.41
C LYS A 65 18.04 -8.91 -6.96
N VAL A 66 17.25 -8.58 -5.94
CA VAL A 66 16.31 -9.51 -5.29
C VAL A 66 14.87 -9.34 -5.73
N GLY A 67 14.59 -8.32 -6.54
CA GLY A 67 13.24 -8.04 -7.02
C GLY A 67 13.11 -6.62 -7.57
N GLY A 68 11.87 -6.21 -7.75
CA GLY A 68 11.54 -4.87 -8.20
C GLY A 68 10.06 -4.69 -8.49
N GLY A 69 9.73 -3.52 -8.95
CA GLY A 69 8.38 -3.13 -9.35
C GLY A 69 8.42 -1.94 -10.30
N SER A 70 7.28 -1.37 -10.54
CA SER A 70 7.16 -0.12 -11.28
C SER A 70 7.05 1.08 -10.35
N GLY A 71 7.29 2.25 -10.89
CA GLY A 71 7.00 3.54 -10.31
C GLY A 71 6.75 4.55 -11.43
N PHE A 72 6.45 5.78 -11.07
CA PHE A 72 6.33 6.86 -12.04
C PHE A 72 6.71 8.20 -11.44
N PHE A 73 7.37 9.04 -12.25
CA PHE A 73 7.67 10.42 -11.88
C PHE A 73 6.40 11.26 -11.78
N ILE A 74 6.31 12.06 -10.73
CA ILE A 74 5.22 12.99 -10.46
C ILE A 74 5.66 14.45 -10.48
N SER A 75 6.95 14.69 -10.66
CA SER A 75 7.54 16.02 -10.76
C SER A 75 8.82 16.00 -11.58
N ALA A 76 9.13 17.11 -12.19
CA ALA A 76 10.33 17.27 -13.02
C ALA A 76 11.64 17.19 -12.23
N ASP A 77 11.60 17.38 -10.92
CA ASP A 77 12.75 17.34 -10.02
C ASP A 77 13.02 15.94 -9.42
N GLY A 78 12.26 14.89 -9.82
CA GLY A 78 12.59 13.51 -9.53
C GLY A 78 11.88 12.86 -8.34
N PHE A 79 10.70 13.33 -7.96
CA PHE A 79 9.83 12.56 -7.07
C PHE A 79 9.18 11.41 -7.85
N VAL A 80 9.20 10.21 -7.25
CA VAL A 80 8.62 8.98 -7.80
C VAL A 80 7.59 8.42 -6.83
N LEU A 81 6.40 8.07 -7.34
CA LEU A 81 5.42 7.27 -6.61
C LEU A 81 5.56 5.79 -6.97
N THR A 82 5.33 4.94 -5.97
CA THR A 82 5.25 3.49 -6.09
C THR A 82 4.46 2.89 -4.93
N ASN A 83 4.34 1.56 -4.87
CA ASN A 83 3.79 0.87 -3.72
C ASN A 83 4.81 0.75 -2.57
N LYS A 84 4.30 0.75 -1.33
CA LYS A 84 5.13 0.54 -0.13
C LYS A 84 5.81 -0.83 -0.15
N HIS A 85 5.10 -1.89 -0.56
CA HIS A 85 5.64 -3.24 -0.60
C HIS A 85 6.83 -3.39 -1.56
N VAL A 86 6.93 -2.55 -2.61
CA VAL A 86 8.10 -2.52 -3.52
C VAL A 86 9.35 -2.03 -2.81
N VAL A 87 9.20 -1.15 -1.83
CA VAL A 87 10.33 -0.53 -1.12
C VAL A 87 10.28 -0.76 0.39
N ILE A 88 9.73 -1.90 0.82
CA ILE A 88 9.46 -2.17 2.23
C ILE A 88 10.72 -2.34 3.08
N ASP A 89 11.79 -2.91 2.51
CA ASP A 89 13.01 -3.22 3.26
C ASP A 89 13.87 -1.95 3.48
N PRO A 90 14.07 -1.52 4.73
CA PRO A 90 14.88 -0.34 5.02
C PRO A 90 16.39 -0.54 4.80
N LYS A 91 16.84 -1.80 4.65
CA LYS A 91 18.26 -2.16 4.44
C LYS A 91 18.60 -2.40 2.96
N ALA A 92 17.60 -2.39 2.07
CA ALA A 92 17.82 -2.54 0.64
C ALA A 92 18.22 -1.22 -0.01
N ASP A 93 18.98 -1.31 -1.08
CA ASP A 93 19.25 -0.19 -1.97
C ASP A 93 18.27 -0.20 -3.13
N TYR A 94 17.78 0.97 -3.47
CA TYR A 94 16.79 1.15 -4.52
C TYR A 94 17.38 1.93 -5.68
N THR A 95 17.22 1.39 -6.89
CA THR A 95 17.63 2.03 -8.12
C THR A 95 16.41 2.26 -9.00
N VAL A 96 16.18 3.50 -9.40
CA VAL A 96 15.17 3.88 -10.39
C VAL A 96 15.83 3.80 -11.77
N MET A 97 15.22 3.06 -12.68
CA MET A 97 15.67 2.90 -14.06
C MET A 97 14.60 3.38 -15.02
N THR A 98 14.97 4.32 -15.91
CA THR A 98 14.07 4.87 -16.94
C THR A 98 13.96 3.93 -18.13
N ASN A 99 13.03 4.21 -19.05
CA ASN A 99 12.90 3.49 -20.32
C ASN A 99 14.13 3.63 -21.24
N GLU A 100 14.95 4.66 -21.01
CA GLU A 100 16.24 4.86 -21.71
C GLU A 100 17.41 4.16 -21.00
N GLU A 101 17.10 3.28 -20.02
CA GLU A 101 18.08 2.54 -19.21
C GLU A 101 19.00 3.41 -18.33
N LYS A 102 18.66 4.70 -18.17
CA LYS A 102 19.34 5.54 -17.18
C LYS A 102 19.02 5.06 -15.78
N LYS A 103 20.05 4.92 -14.96
CA LYS A 103 19.95 4.43 -13.58
C LYS A 103 20.22 5.55 -12.60
N TYR A 104 19.39 5.65 -11.58
CA TYR A 104 19.51 6.62 -10.52
C TYR A 104 19.40 5.94 -9.16
N HIS A 105 20.33 6.23 -8.27
CA HIS A 105 20.15 5.84 -6.87
C HIS A 105 18.94 6.58 -6.30
N ALA A 106 18.01 5.86 -5.70
CA ALA A 106 16.78 6.43 -5.18
C ALA A 106 16.75 6.40 -3.65
N LYS A 107 16.46 7.56 -3.06
CA LYS A 107 16.23 7.67 -1.62
C LYS A 107 14.74 7.50 -1.34
N VAL A 108 14.38 6.60 -0.43
CA VAL A 108 13.00 6.51 0.07
C VAL A 108 12.74 7.69 1.00
N VAL A 109 11.84 8.58 0.56
CA VAL A 109 11.45 9.78 1.32
C VAL A 109 10.45 9.40 2.40
N ALA A 110 9.44 8.59 2.03
CA ALA A 110 8.44 8.13 2.97
C ALA A 110 7.77 6.84 2.52
N ARG A 111 7.27 6.10 3.52
CA ARG A 111 6.37 4.96 3.37
C ARG A 111 5.09 5.26 4.14
N ASP A 112 3.94 5.21 3.49
CA ASP A 112 2.66 5.41 4.17
C ASP A 112 2.42 4.25 5.15
N PRO A 113 2.18 4.49 6.44
CA PRO A 113 1.98 3.43 7.40
C PRO A 113 0.69 2.64 7.16
N ILE A 114 -0.32 3.26 6.54
CA ILE A 114 -1.67 2.72 6.37
C ILE A 114 -1.88 2.21 4.95
N ASN A 115 -1.62 3.08 3.96
CA ASN A 115 -1.81 2.76 2.56
C ASN A 115 -0.54 2.14 1.97
N ASP A 116 -0.72 1.35 0.93
CA ASP A 116 0.41 0.76 0.21
C ASP A 116 1.05 1.77 -0.76
N VAL A 117 1.44 2.94 -0.25
CA VAL A 117 2.05 4.04 -1.00
C VAL A 117 3.45 4.32 -0.47
N ALA A 118 4.39 4.55 -1.36
CA ALA A 118 5.72 5.05 -1.03
C ALA A 118 6.17 6.14 -2.00
N ILE A 119 7.03 7.01 -1.50
CA ILE A 119 7.59 8.14 -2.24
C ILE A 119 9.09 8.02 -2.22
N LEU A 120 9.70 8.04 -3.41
CA LEU A 120 11.14 8.08 -3.58
C LEU A 120 11.56 9.41 -4.19
N LYS A 121 12.85 9.73 -4.06
CA LYS A 121 13.48 10.90 -4.66
C LYS A 121 14.78 10.48 -5.34
N ILE A 122 14.95 10.93 -6.57
CA ILE A 122 16.22 10.87 -7.29
C ILE A 122 16.74 12.30 -7.55
N GLU A 123 18.02 12.43 -7.81
CA GLU A 123 18.64 13.71 -8.11
C GLU A 123 18.81 13.84 -9.63
N ASP A 124 17.83 14.46 -10.27
CA ASP A 124 17.87 14.89 -11.69
C ASP A 124 16.83 16.01 -11.91
N LYS A 125 16.82 16.60 -13.12
CA LYS A 125 15.96 17.71 -13.50
C LYS A 125 15.33 17.45 -14.86
N ASP A 126 14.28 18.23 -15.15
CA ASP A 126 13.56 18.22 -16.43
C ASP A 126 13.04 16.82 -16.82
N LEU A 127 12.71 16.01 -15.80
CA LEU A 127 12.19 14.67 -15.97
C LEU A 127 10.75 14.68 -16.50
N PRO A 128 10.40 13.76 -17.42
CA PRO A 128 9.00 13.55 -17.79
C PRO A 128 8.22 13.11 -16.55
N HIS A 129 7.01 13.63 -16.35
CA HIS A 129 6.20 13.30 -15.19
C HIS A 129 4.73 13.21 -15.54
N ILE A 130 3.95 12.51 -14.71
CA ILE A 130 2.51 12.34 -14.85
C ILE A 130 1.80 13.24 -13.85
N GLU A 131 0.85 14.02 -14.33
CA GLU A 131 -0.03 14.83 -13.49
C GLU A 131 -0.92 13.93 -12.62
N LEU A 132 -1.07 14.28 -11.34
CA LEU A 132 -1.97 13.58 -10.43
C LEU A 132 -3.40 14.07 -10.64
N GLY A 133 -4.27 13.15 -11.04
CA GLY A 133 -5.70 13.37 -11.24
C GLY A 133 -6.49 13.42 -9.93
N GLU A 134 -7.76 13.06 -9.99
CA GLU A 134 -8.70 13.06 -8.86
C GLU A 134 -9.40 11.68 -8.77
N SER A 135 -9.37 11.05 -7.59
CA SER A 135 -9.93 9.71 -7.41
C SER A 135 -11.24 9.67 -6.61
N SER A 136 -11.73 10.82 -6.11
CA SER A 136 -13.00 10.87 -5.36
C SER A 136 -14.24 10.86 -6.27
N ASN A 137 -14.10 11.26 -7.53
CA ASN A 137 -15.21 11.42 -8.48
C ASN A 137 -15.16 10.40 -9.62
N LEU A 138 -14.55 9.23 -9.38
CA LEU A 138 -14.50 8.16 -10.38
C LEU A 138 -15.89 7.53 -10.58
N GLU A 139 -16.19 7.16 -11.81
CA GLU A 139 -17.45 6.52 -12.18
C GLU A 139 -17.21 5.09 -12.70
N LEU A 140 -18.15 4.19 -12.42
CA LEU A 140 -18.11 2.84 -12.96
C LEU A 140 -18.22 2.88 -14.50
N GLY A 141 -17.37 2.11 -15.17
CA GLY A 141 -17.27 2.12 -16.63
C GLY A 141 -16.32 3.17 -17.20
N GLN A 142 -15.75 4.06 -16.39
CA GLN A 142 -14.73 5.01 -16.81
C GLN A 142 -13.50 4.26 -17.34
N THR A 143 -13.05 4.59 -18.56
CA THR A 143 -11.89 3.96 -19.19
C THR A 143 -10.61 4.29 -18.42
N VAL A 144 -9.79 3.27 -18.21
CA VAL A 144 -8.49 3.39 -17.51
C VAL A 144 -7.40 2.63 -18.27
N ILE A 145 -6.16 3.07 -18.07
CA ILE A 145 -4.97 2.48 -18.68
C ILE A 145 -3.97 2.22 -17.53
N ALA A 146 -3.65 0.96 -17.30
CA ALA A 146 -2.58 0.57 -16.39
C ALA A 146 -1.26 0.51 -17.17
N ILE A 147 -0.23 1.19 -16.65
CA ILE A 147 1.09 1.25 -17.27
C ILE A 147 2.09 0.71 -16.26
N GLY A 148 3.01 -0.14 -16.73
CA GLY A 148 4.09 -0.69 -15.92
C GLY A 148 5.38 -0.81 -16.70
N ASN A 149 6.48 -0.93 -15.98
CA ASN A 149 7.81 -1.15 -16.54
C ASN A 149 8.51 -2.25 -15.73
N ALA A 150 8.20 -3.51 -16.06
CA ALA A 150 8.78 -4.67 -15.38
C ALA A 150 10.25 -4.86 -15.79
N LEU A 151 11.10 -5.01 -14.80
CA LEU A 151 12.55 -5.25 -14.88
C LEU A 151 12.97 -6.09 -16.11
N GLY A 152 13.40 -5.43 -17.17
CA GLY A 152 14.16 -6.00 -18.29
C GLY A 152 13.44 -6.99 -19.21
N GLN A 153 12.44 -7.73 -18.76
CA GLN A 153 11.75 -8.73 -19.57
C GLN A 153 10.48 -8.21 -20.26
N PHE A 154 9.77 -7.26 -19.65
CA PHE A 154 8.53 -6.69 -20.18
C PHE A 154 8.49 -5.18 -19.95
N GLN A 155 9.38 -4.45 -20.64
CA GLN A 155 9.36 -2.98 -20.63
C GLN A 155 8.05 -2.47 -21.22
N ASN A 156 7.45 -1.42 -20.60
CA ASN A 156 6.26 -0.76 -21.08
C ASN A 156 5.03 -1.69 -21.25
N THR A 157 4.75 -2.51 -20.22
CA THR A 157 3.50 -3.29 -20.21
C THR A 157 2.31 -2.35 -20.06
N ILE A 158 1.39 -2.45 -21.02
CA ILE A 158 0.19 -1.61 -21.06
C ILE A 158 -1.04 -2.51 -21.11
N SER A 159 -1.97 -2.25 -20.23
CA SER A 159 -3.30 -2.85 -20.27
C SER A 159 -4.37 -1.77 -20.17
N THR A 160 -5.51 -2.03 -20.78
CA THR A 160 -6.66 -1.11 -20.78
C THR A 160 -7.88 -1.83 -20.24
N GLY A 161 -8.73 -1.10 -19.57
CA GLY A 161 -9.98 -1.59 -19.01
C GLY A 161 -10.84 -0.43 -18.54
N VAL A 162 -11.71 -0.73 -17.59
CA VAL A 162 -12.61 0.25 -16.98
C VAL A 162 -12.53 0.19 -15.46
N VAL A 163 -13.02 1.20 -14.80
CA VAL A 163 -13.33 1.16 -13.36
C VAL A 163 -14.49 0.20 -13.17
N SER A 164 -14.24 -0.98 -12.59
CA SER A 164 -15.23 -2.05 -12.38
C SER A 164 -15.84 -2.02 -10.98
N GLY A 165 -15.20 -1.30 -10.03
CA GLY A 165 -15.67 -1.14 -8.66
C GLY A 165 -14.94 -0.03 -7.94
N LEU A 166 -15.59 0.52 -6.91
CA LEU A 166 -15.05 1.60 -6.09
C LEU A 166 -15.13 1.20 -4.61
N SER A 167 -14.21 1.77 -3.81
CA SER A 167 -14.15 1.58 -2.35
C SER A 167 -14.13 0.10 -1.94
N ARG A 168 -13.40 -0.75 -2.68
CA ARG A 168 -13.30 -2.17 -2.34
C ARG A 168 -12.36 -2.40 -1.16
N HIS A 169 -12.71 -3.40 -0.34
CA HIS A 169 -11.88 -3.91 0.74
C HIS A 169 -11.40 -5.29 0.35
N ILE A 170 -10.11 -5.49 0.29
CA ILE A 170 -9.50 -6.76 -0.14
C ILE A 170 -8.36 -7.16 0.78
N THR A 171 -8.18 -8.46 0.91
CA THR A 171 -6.95 -9.03 1.48
C THR A 171 -6.11 -9.52 0.31
N ALA A 172 -4.98 -8.88 0.09
CA ALA A 172 -4.03 -9.24 -0.97
C ALA A 172 -2.79 -9.87 -0.36
N GLN A 173 -2.14 -10.76 -1.10
CA GLN A 173 -0.78 -11.18 -0.77
C GLN A 173 0.18 -10.11 -1.28
N ALA A 174 0.94 -9.50 -0.39
CA ALA A 174 1.93 -8.50 -0.72
C ALA A 174 3.34 -9.04 -0.48
N GLY A 175 4.23 -8.76 -1.44
CA GLY A 175 5.64 -9.07 -1.32
C GLY A 175 6.01 -10.54 -1.56
N ILE A 176 7.33 -10.80 -1.52
CA ILE A 176 7.94 -12.13 -1.74
C ILE A 176 7.61 -13.07 -0.57
N ASP A 177 7.35 -12.53 0.61
CA ASP A 177 7.13 -13.29 1.85
C ASP A 177 5.70 -13.79 2.02
N GLY A 178 4.81 -13.53 1.06
CA GLY A 178 3.42 -13.98 1.11
C GLY A 178 2.58 -13.39 2.25
N GLN A 179 3.05 -12.32 2.88
CA GLN A 179 2.30 -11.64 3.94
C GLN A 179 0.98 -11.10 3.40
N GLN A 180 -0.09 -11.35 4.14
CA GLN A 180 -1.39 -10.80 3.80
C GLN A 180 -1.43 -9.32 4.17
N GLN A 181 -1.82 -8.49 3.21
CA GLN A 181 -2.05 -7.07 3.40
C GLN A 181 -3.52 -6.75 3.13
N GLU A 182 -4.16 -6.09 4.08
CA GLU A 182 -5.48 -5.53 3.86
C GLU A 182 -5.36 -4.20 3.10
N LEU A 183 -5.98 -4.13 1.94
CA LEU A 183 -6.10 -2.92 1.15
C LEU A 183 -7.57 -2.46 1.18
N ARG A 184 -7.78 -1.20 1.52
CA ARG A 184 -9.11 -0.62 1.72
C ARG A 184 -9.32 0.58 0.81
N GLY A 185 -10.58 0.78 0.42
CA GLY A 185 -10.95 1.91 -0.43
C GLY A 185 -10.37 1.84 -1.84
N VAL A 186 -9.89 0.65 -2.29
CA VAL A 186 -9.21 0.51 -3.58
C VAL A 186 -10.16 0.60 -4.76
N ILE A 187 -9.63 1.05 -5.89
CA ILE A 187 -10.28 1.05 -7.20
C ILE A 187 -10.15 -0.35 -7.77
N GLN A 188 -11.25 -0.98 -8.15
CA GLN A 188 -11.25 -2.22 -8.91
C GLN A 188 -11.27 -1.91 -10.41
N THR A 189 -10.49 -2.66 -11.20
CA THR A 189 -10.47 -2.57 -12.67
C THR A 189 -10.36 -3.94 -13.30
N ASP A 190 -10.84 -4.08 -14.52
CA ASP A 190 -10.62 -5.26 -15.37
C ASP A 190 -9.37 -5.10 -16.27
N ALA A 191 -8.70 -3.94 -16.24
CA ALA A 191 -7.36 -3.80 -16.79
C ALA A 191 -6.42 -4.81 -16.13
N ALA A 192 -5.67 -5.57 -16.93
CA ALA A 192 -4.78 -6.61 -16.41
C ALA A 192 -3.69 -6.00 -15.52
N ILE A 193 -3.74 -6.29 -14.23
CA ILE A 193 -2.69 -6.00 -13.27
C ILE A 193 -1.90 -7.29 -13.05
N ASN A 194 -0.61 -7.25 -13.27
CA ASN A 194 0.30 -8.41 -13.19
C ASN A 194 1.59 -8.02 -12.49
N PRO A 195 2.39 -9.00 -11.99
CA PRO A 195 3.73 -8.72 -11.53
C PRO A 195 4.51 -7.94 -12.59
N GLY A 196 5.01 -6.76 -12.21
CA GLY A 196 5.71 -5.85 -13.10
C GLY A 196 5.01 -4.52 -13.35
N ASN A 197 3.66 -4.42 -13.30
CA ASN A 197 2.99 -3.12 -13.33
C ASN A 197 2.56 -2.60 -11.95
N SER A 198 2.72 -3.40 -10.87
CA SER A 198 2.55 -2.93 -9.49
C SER A 198 3.49 -1.77 -9.18
N GLY A 199 2.95 -0.69 -8.62
CA GLY A 199 3.64 0.58 -8.38
C GLY A 199 3.58 1.56 -9.55
N GLY A 200 3.25 1.10 -10.76
CA GLY A 200 2.99 1.96 -11.91
C GLY A 200 1.65 2.69 -11.83
N PRO A 201 1.42 3.68 -12.69
CA PRO A 201 0.19 4.46 -12.66
C PRO A 201 -0.99 3.74 -13.31
N LEU A 202 -2.18 3.94 -12.73
CA LEU A 202 -3.46 3.80 -13.40
C LEU A 202 -3.86 5.19 -13.89
N VAL A 203 -3.93 5.40 -15.21
CA VAL A 203 -4.24 6.72 -15.78
C VAL A 203 -5.62 6.73 -16.45
N ASP A 204 -6.24 7.91 -16.46
CA ASP A 204 -7.47 8.19 -17.19
C ASP A 204 -7.22 8.52 -18.67
N ILE A 205 -8.28 8.85 -19.40
CA ILE A 205 -8.23 9.22 -20.82
C ILE A 205 -7.60 10.60 -21.10
N GLU A 206 -7.29 11.38 -20.06
CA GLU A 206 -6.53 12.65 -20.16
C GLU A 206 -5.03 12.40 -19.89
N GLY A 207 -4.67 11.20 -19.45
CA GLY A 207 -3.31 10.83 -19.07
C GLY A 207 -2.92 11.38 -17.69
N LYS A 208 -3.87 11.54 -16.79
CA LYS A 208 -3.66 11.86 -15.39
C LYS A 208 -3.69 10.58 -14.55
N ALA A 209 -2.81 10.45 -13.59
CA ALA A 209 -2.82 9.32 -12.66
C ALA A 209 -4.01 9.44 -11.70
N ILE A 210 -4.90 8.46 -11.73
CA ILE A 210 -6.06 8.33 -10.83
C ILE A 210 -5.85 7.24 -9.78
N GLY A 211 -4.82 6.42 -9.95
CA GLY A 211 -4.44 5.38 -8.99
C GLY A 211 -3.02 4.89 -9.19
N ILE A 212 -2.58 4.05 -8.25
CA ILE A 212 -1.31 3.30 -8.30
C ILE A 212 -1.69 1.83 -8.38
N ASN A 213 -1.29 1.13 -9.46
CA ASN A 213 -1.55 -0.31 -9.62
C ASN A 213 -0.92 -1.07 -8.45
N SER A 214 -1.65 -1.97 -7.81
CA SER A 214 -1.13 -2.61 -6.59
C SER A 214 -1.24 -4.13 -6.62
N ALA A 215 -2.43 -4.69 -6.68
CA ALA A 215 -2.64 -6.09 -6.38
C ALA A 215 -3.64 -6.77 -7.32
N VAL A 216 -3.58 -8.10 -7.30
CA VAL A 216 -4.59 -8.99 -7.90
C VAL A 216 -5.07 -9.98 -6.85
N ILE A 217 -6.30 -10.48 -6.99
CA ILE A 217 -6.76 -11.64 -6.23
C ILE A 217 -6.21 -12.88 -6.91
N PHE A 218 -5.41 -13.65 -6.18
CA PHE A 218 -4.83 -14.88 -6.73
C PHE A 218 -5.93 -15.87 -7.15
N GLY A 219 -5.87 -16.32 -8.40
CA GLY A 219 -6.89 -17.24 -8.96
C GLY A 219 -8.12 -16.56 -9.56
N ALA A 220 -8.29 -15.23 -9.43
CA ALA A 220 -9.32 -14.50 -10.14
C ALA A 220 -8.78 -13.93 -11.46
N GLN A 221 -9.59 -14.01 -12.53
CA GLN A 221 -9.25 -13.42 -13.82
C GLN A 221 -9.93 -12.05 -13.96
N ASN A 222 -9.22 -11.09 -14.59
CA ASN A 222 -9.73 -9.75 -14.89
C ASN A 222 -10.22 -8.98 -13.65
N ILE A 223 -9.56 -9.19 -12.52
CA ILE A 223 -9.81 -8.43 -11.28
C ILE A 223 -8.47 -7.87 -10.80
N GLY A 224 -8.23 -6.62 -11.13
CA GLY A 224 -7.09 -5.83 -10.66
C GLY A 224 -7.52 -4.74 -9.68
N PHE A 225 -6.58 -4.27 -8.87
CA PHE A 225 -6.82 -3.21 -7.90
C PHE A 225 -5.74 -2.15 -7.97
N ALA A 226 -6.17 -0.90 -7.75
CA ALA A 226 -5.26 0.23 -7.64
C ALA A 226 -5.58 1.06 -6.39
N ILE A 227 -4.53 1.58 -5.76
CA ILE A 227 -4.65 2.53 -4.65
C ILE A 227 -5.12 3.87 -5.22
N PRO A 228 -6.17 4.50 -4.66
CA PRO A 228 -6.62 5.81 -5.11
C PRO A 228 -5.53 6.86 -5.02
N ILE A 229 -5.38 7.69 -6.05
CA ILE A 229 -4.30 8.69 -6.11
C ILE A 229 -4.40 9.75 -5.00
N ASN A 230 -5.59 9.99 -4.46
CA ASN A 230 -5.78 10.94 -3.38
C ASN A 230 -5.04 10.52 -2.10
N SER A 231 -4.82 9.22 -1.86
CA SER A 231 -3.96 8.74 -0.77
C SER A 231 -2.53 9.24 -0.94
N ALA A 232 -1.98 9.18 -2.16
CA ALA A 232 -0.65 9.70 -2.46
C ALA A 232 -0.59 11.22 -2.39
N LYS A 233 -1.63 11.94 -2.84
CA LYS A 233 -1.71 13.41 -2.72
C LYS A 233 -1.69 13.85 -1.26
N LYS A 234 -2.41 13.15 -0.37
CA LYS A 234 -2.38 13.39 1.07
C LYS A 234 -0.97 13.17 1.64
N ALA A 235 -0.34 12.03 1.31
CA ALA A 235 1.02 11.72 1.75
C ALA A 235 2.04 12.80 1.30
N LEU A 236 1.95 13.28 0.05
CA LEU A 236 2.79 14.36 -0.47
C LEU A 236 2.56 15.69 0.26
N ALA A 237 1.30 16.02 0.56
CA ALA A 237 0.96 17.22 1.31
C ALA A 237 1.54 17.19 2.73
N ASP A 238 1.45 16.02 3.40
CA ASP A 238 2.02 15.81 4.73
C ASP A 238 3.54 15.97 4.72
N ILE A 239 4.23 15.35 3.76
CA ILE A 239 5.69 15.47 3.61
C ILE A 239 6.09 16.93 3.40
N LYS A 240 5.38 17.66 2.53
CA LYS A 240 5.66 19.07 2.27
C LYS A 240 5.48 19.93 3.50
N LYS A 241 4.47 19.64 4.32
CA LYS A 241 4.11 20.45 5.49
C LYS A 241 4.85 20.07 6.76
N TYR A 242 5.09 18.76 6.97
CA TYR A 242 5.57 18.23 8.23
C TYR A 242 6.92 17.47 8.11
N GLY A 243 7.37 17.18 6.87
CA GLY A 243 8.59 16.41 6.61
C GLY A 243 8.39 14.88 6.66
N HIS A 244 7.21 14.41 7.05
CA HIS A 244 6.84 12.99 7.13
C HIS A 244 5.33 12.81 6.95
N ILE A 245 4.88 11.58 6.70
CA ILE A 245 3.44 11.27 6.59
C ILE A 245 2.86 11.14 7.98
N ARG A 246 1.75 11.81 8.25
CA ARG A 246 1.02 11.77 9.52
C ARG A 246 -0.21 10.89 9.39
N ALA A 247 -0.30 9.87 10.25
CA ALA A 247 -1.45 8.99 10.30
C ALA A 247 -2.15 9.12 11.66
N PRO A 248 -3.46 9.38 11.69
CA PRO A 248 -4.23 9.41 12.94
C PRO A 248 -4.26 8.02 13.56
N PHE A 249 -4.02 7.97 14.87
CA PHE A 249 -3.89 6.74 15.62
C PHE A 249 -4.76 6.75 16.87
N LEU A 250 -5.48 5.65 17.09
CA LEU A 250 -6.36 5.46 18.25
C LEU A 250 -5.69 4.63 19.35
N GLY A 251 -4.76 3.76 19.01
CA GLY A 251 -4.01 2.98 19.99
C GLY A 251 -4.76 1.79 20.54
N LEU A 252 -5.50 1.05 19.68
CA LEU A 252 -6.17 -0.19 20.08
C LEU A 252 -6.15 -1.22 18.96
N ARG A 253 -6.31 -2.50 19.36
CA ARG A 253 -6.54 -3.64 18.46
C ARG A 253 -7.97 -4.10 18.59
N TYR A 254 -8.57 -4.53 17.50
CA TYR A 254 -9.97 -4.92 17.49
C TYR A 254 -10.26 -5.99 16.44
N ILE A 255 -11.35 -6.68 16.65
CA ILE A 255 -12.01 -7.51 15.64
C ILE A 255 -13.38 -6.91 15.32
N LEU A 256 -13.77 -6.98 14.05
CA LEU A 256 -15.12 -6.56 13.64
C LEU A 256 -16.12 -7.65 14.01
N ILE A 257 -17.20 -7.24 14.67
CA ILE A 257 -18.29 -8.14 15.01
C ILE A 257 -19.17 -8.33 13.78
N ASP A 258 -19.52 -9.58 13.53
CA ASP A 258 -20.51 -9.99 12.53
C ASP A 258 -21.53 -10.97 13.15
N PRO A 259 -22.60 -11.34 12.44
CA PRO A 259 -23.60 -12.28 12.95
C PRO A 259 -23.02 -13.64 13.35
N VAL A 260 -21.96 -14.12 12.68
CA VAL A 260 -21.31 -15.40 13.01
C VAL A 260 -20.55 -15.28 14.33
N LEU A 261 -19.77 -14.20 14.50
CA LEU A 261 -19.03 -13.96 15.73
C LEU A 261 -19.96 -13.74 16.92
N LYS A 262 -21.06 -12.99 16.69
CA LYS A 262 -22.14 -12.81 17.69
C LYS A 262 -22.66 -14.15 18.20
N MET A 263 -23.05 -15.05 17.29
CA MET A 263 -23.58 -16.37 17.69
C MET A 263 -22.53 -17.23 18.40
N ARG A 264 -21.30 -17.25 17.88
CA ARG A 264 -20.22 -18.07 18.44
C ARG A 264 -19.83 -17.69 19.86
N HIS A 265 -19.83 -16.39 20.15
CA HIS A 265 -19.38 -15.83 21.44
C HIS A 265 -20.52 -15.25 22.28
N ASN A 266 -21.78 -15.47 21.89
CA ASN A 266 -22.97 -14.94 22.57
C ASN A 266 -22.86 -13.45 22.85
N LEU A 267 -22.45 -12.67 21.84
CA LEU A 267 -22.29 -11.22 21.97
C LEU A 267 -23.64 -10.51 21.93
N PRO A 268 -23.81 -9.38 22.63
CA PRO A 268 -25.06 -8.64 22.69
C PRO A 268 -25.45 -7.97 21.37
N VAL A 269 -24.48 -7.72 20.50
CA VAL A 269 -24.64 -7.00 19.22
C VAL A 269 -23.99 -7.79 18.07
N ASP A 270 -24.41 -7.51 16.83
CA ASP A 270 -23.91 -8.13 15.61
C ASP A 270 -23.10 -7.16 14.73
N TYR A 271 -22.71 -6.04 15.29
CA TYR A 271 -21.89 -5.00 14.65
C TYR A 271 -20.96 -4.34 15.67
N GLY A 272 -20.00 -3.59 15.19
CA GLY A 272 -19.05 -2.86 16.03
C GLY A 272 -17.64 -3.46 15.99
N ALA A 273 -16.74 -2.81 16.70
CA ALA A 273 -15.34 -3.21 16.86
C ALA A 273 -15.10 -3.64 18.31
N MET A 274 -14.89 -4.92 18.55
CA MET A 274 -14.57 -5.45 19.87
C MET A 274 -13.06 -5.35 20.11
N VAL A 275 -12.68 -4.66 21.17
CA VAL A 275 -11.27 -4.50 21.56
C VAL A 275 -10.73 -5.80 22.12
N VAL A 276 -9.72 -6.36 21.48
CA VAL A 276 -9.11 -7.64 21.86
C VAL A 276 -7.59 -7.58 21.79
N PRO A 277 -6.87 -8.21 22.74
CA PRO A 277 -5.43 -8.43 22.60
C PRO A 277 -5.16 -9.45 21.48
N GLU A 278 -3.94 -9.46 20.92
CA GLU A 278 -3.48 -10.58 20.11
C GLU A 278 -3.24 -11.83 20.97
N ALA A 279 -3.13 -12.97 20.30
CA ALA A 279 -2.90 -14.25 20.98
C ALA A 279 -1.50 -14.39 21.62
N THR A 280 -0.60 -13.44 21.36
CA THR A 280 0.78 -13.47 21.87
C THR A 280 0.82 -12.87 23.28
N PRO A 281 1.43 -13.56 24.26
CA PRO A 281 1.57 -13.03 25.62
C PRO A 281 2.31 -11.69 25.63
N GLY A 282 1.71 -10.67 26.25
CA GLY A 282 2.26 -9.31 26.34
C GLY A 282 1.72 -8.34 25.30
N ASP A 283 0.89 -8.79 24.37
CA ASP A 283 0.19 -7.91 23.44
C ASP A 283 -1.06 -7.31 24.09
N TYR A 284 -1.18 -6.00 24.02
CA TYR A 284 -2.29 -5.25 24.60
C TYR A 284 -3.38 -5.03 23.57
N GLY A 285 -4.65 -5.21 23.98
CA GLY A 285 -5.81 -4.78 23.20
C GLY A 285 -5.95 -3.26 23.16
N VAL A 286 -5.53 -2.60 24.25
CA VAL A 286 -5.41 -1.13 24.35
C VAL A 286 -3.96 -0.79 24.65
N LEU A 287 -3.34 0.01 23.78
CA LEU A 287 -1.93 0.39 23.95
C LEU A 287 -1.76 1.27 25.19
N PRO A 288 -0.91 0.87 26.18
CA PRO A 288 -0.67 1.66 27.37
C PRO A 288 -0.19 3.08 27.05
N ASN A 289 -0.77 4.07 27.74
CA ASN A 289 -0.55 5.50 27.52
C ASN A 289 -0.93 6.02 26.11
N GLY A 290 -1.60 5.20 25.31
CA GLY A 290 -2.14 5.60 24.00
C GLY A 290 -3.45 6.40 24.13
N PRO A 291 -3.97 6.92 23.01
CA PRO A 291 -5.20 7.72 22.99
C PRO A 291 -6.41 7.00 23.57
N ALA A 292 -6.59 5.72 23.23
CA ALA A 292 -7.69 4.91 23.73
C ALA A 292 -7.60 4.67 25.25
N ASP A 293 -6.41 4.39 25.76
CA ASP A 293 -6.13 4.22 27.20
C ASP A 293 -6.44 5.50 27.98
N LYS A 294 -5.96 6.66 27.52
CA LYS A 294 -6.24 7.98 28.08
C LYS A 294 -7.73 8.31 28.11
N ALA A 295 -8.52 7.77 27.17
CA ALA A 295 -9.97 7.93 27.13
C ALA A 295 -10.72 6.89 27.98
N GLY A 296 -10.01 5.98 28.65
CA GLY A 296 -10.60 4.96 29.52
C GLY A 296 -11.29 3.82 28.77
N ILE A 297 -10.87 3.54 27.54
CA ILE A 297 -11.29 2.35 26.79
C ILE A 297 -10.58 1.13 27.37
N LEU A 298 -11.30 0.04 27.51
CA LEU A 298 -10.80 -1.20 28.11
C LEU A 298 -10.86 -2.36 27.12
N GLU A 299 -10.07 -3.39 27.38
CA GLU A 299 -10.21 -4.65 26.65
C GLU A 299 -11.62 -5.23 26.83
N HIS A 300 -12.13 -5.81 25.76
CA HIS A 300 -13.50 -6.32 25.61
C HIS A 300 -14.60 -5.25 25.57
N ASP A 301 -14.28 -3.97 25.55
CA ASP A 301 -15.23 -2.95 25.15
C ASP A 301 -15.59 -3.15 23.66
N ILE A 302 -16.84 -2.89 23.30
CA ILE A 302 -17.29 -2.91 21.91
C ILE A 302 -17.57 -1.47 21.48
N ILE A 303 -16.79 -0.93 20.57
CA ILE A 303 -17.02 0.38 19.98
C ILE A 303 -18.12 0.22 18.93
N LEU A 304 -19.28 0.82 19.15
CA LEU A 304 -20.44 0.72 18.29
C LEU A 304 -20.46 1.78 17.20
N GLU A 305 -20.09 3.02 17.56
CA GLU A 305 -20.18 4.18 16.69
C GLU A 305 -18.99 5.12 16.90
N VAL A 306 -18.59 5.80 15.83
CA VAL A 306 -17.69 6.96 15.83
C VAL A 306 -18.46 8.12 15.24
N ASP A 307 -18.60 9.24 15.98
CA ASP A 307 -19.33 10.44 15.57
C ASP A 307 -20.72 10.12 14.97
N LYS A 308 -21.47 9.24 15.64
CA LYS A 308 -22.81 8.73 15.24
C LYS A 308 -22.83 7.86 14.00
N GLN A 309 -21.68 7.51 13.41
CA GLN A 309 -21.58 6.56 12.31
C GLN A 309 -21.33 5.16 12.87
N LYS A 310 -22.20 4.21 12.52
CA LYS A 310 -22.07 2.80 12.94
C LYS A 310 -20.84 2.15 12.32
N ILE A 311 -20.14 1.35 13.12
CA ILE A 311 -19.04 0.52 12.67
C ILE A 311 -19.62 -0.78 12.11
N THR A 312 -19.36 -1.05 10.82
CA THR A 312 -19.77 -2.28 10.12
C THR A 312 -18.56 -2.86 9.35
N LYS A 313 -18.76 -4.00 8.67
CA LYS A 313 -17.73 -4.53 7.76
C LYS A 313 -17.44 -3.59 6.59
N GLU A 314 -18.47 -2.93 6.07
CA GLU A 314 -18.35 -1.98 4.96
C GLU A 314 -17.79 -0.62 5.42
N LEU A 315 -17.93 -0.28 6.69
CA LEU A 315 -17.41 0.94 7.29
C LEU A 315 -16.73 0.61 8.63
N PRO A 316 -15.54 0.02 8.60
CA PRO A 316 -14.81 -0.37 9.80
C PRO A 316 -14.24 0.82 10.56
N LEU A 317 -13.85 0.58 11.81
CA LEU A 317 -13.30 1.60 12.71
C LEU A 317 -12.07 2.30 12.10
N SER A 318 -11.20 1.55 11.44
CA SER A 318 -10.02 2.11 10.74
C SER A 318 -10.38 3.18 9.72
N ASP A 319 -11.42 2.93 8.92
CA ASP A 319 -11.84 3.86 7.86
C ASP A 319 -12.45 5.13 8.45
N LEU A 320 -13.17 4.99 9.58
CA LEU A 320 -13.71 6.13 10.31
C LEU A 320 -12.58 7.00 10.89
N ILE A 321 -11.55 6.38 11.48
CA ILE A 321 -10.38 7.08 12.03
C ILE A 321 -9.64 7.84 10.91
N GLN A 322 -9.47 7.22 9.73
CA GLN A 322 -8.73 7.82 8.61
C GLN A 322 -9.40 9.04 7.98
N LYS A 323 -10.70 9.28 8.25
CA LYS A 323 -11.40 10.50 7.84
C LYS A 323 -11.00 11.73 8.65
N HIS A 324 -10.26 11.54 9.74
CA HIS A 324 -9.84 12.58 10.67
C HIS A 324 -8.35 12.87 10.56
N GLU A 325 -7.93 13.94 11.20
CA GLU A 325 -6.53 14.32 11.30
C GLU A 325 -5.97 14.06 12.71
N VAL A 326 -4.65 14.06 12.81
CA VAL A 326 -3.95 13.99 14.11
C VAL A 326 -4.32 15.21 14.94
N GLY A 327 -4.83 14.99 16.15
CA GLY A 327 -5.32 16.03 17.07
C GLY A 327 -6.84 16.18 17.08
N ASP A 328 -7.56 15.58 16.14
CA ASP A 328 -9.03 15.60 16.14
C ASP A 328 -9.60 14.84 17.32
N LYS A 329 -10.79 15.26 17.75
CA LYS A 329 -11.58 14.63 18.80
C LYS A 329 -12.65 13.76 18.19
N LEU A 330 -12.64 12.48 18.54
CA LEU A 330 -13.67 11.51 18.16
C LEU A 330 -14.62 11.26 19.33
N ASN A 331 -15.91 11.22 19.05
CA ASN A 331 -16.92 10.81 20.03
C ASN A 331 -17.29 9.35 19.76
N LEU A 332 -17.00 8.49 20.71
CA LEU A 332 -17.24 7.06 20.60
C LEU A 332 -18.45 6.67 21.43
N LYS A 333 -19.33 5.84 20.85
CA LYS A 333 -20.36 5.11 21.58
C LYS A 333 -19.83 3.70 21.83
N ILE A 334 -19.75 3.31 23.08
CA ILE A 334 -19.10 2.07 23.52
C ILE A 334 -20.08 1.25 24.34
N LEU A 335 -20.17 -0.05 24.07
CA LEU A 335 -20.86 -1.03 24.89
C LEU A 335 -19.83 -1.76 25.74
N ARG A 336 -19.87 -1.49 27.04
CA ARG A 336 -18.97 -2.11 28.03
C ARG A 336 -19.53 -3.45 28.52
N ARG A 337 -18.64 -4.34 28.94
CA ARG A 337 -19.03 -5.63 29.53
C ARG A 337 -20.09 -5.44 30.62
N GLY A 338 -21.16 -6.24 30.56
CA GLY A 338 -22.33 -6.08 31.41
C GLY A 338 -23.46 -5.26 30.79
N GLY A 339 -23.37 -4.86 29.53
CA GLY A 339 -24.44 -4.22 28.75
C GLY A 339 -24.58 -2.71 29.00
N LYS A 340 -23.62 -2.06 29.67
CA LYS A 340 -23.62 -0.62 29.90
C LYS A 340 -23.12 0.14 28.69
N GLU A 341 -23.98 0.99 28.10
CA GLU A 341 -23.54 1.96 27.10
C GLU A 341 -22.83 3.16 27.75
N ILE A 342 -21.70 3.55 27.23
CA ILE A 342 -20.93 4.72 27.66
C ILE A 342 -20.52 5.55 26.43
N ALA A 343 -20.33 6.84 26.64
CA ALA A 343 -19.72 7.73 25.65
C ALA A 343 -18.28 8.05 26.09
N ALA A 344 -17.35 8.04 25.16
CA ALA A 344 -15.98 8.47 25.38
C ALA A 344 -15.57 9.44 24.29
N THR A 345 -14.78 10.45 24.65
CA THR A 345 -14.14 11.35 23.67
C THR A 345 -12.65 11.05 23.66
N VAL A 346 -12.12 10.73 22.48
CA VAL A 346 -10.70 10.41 22.27
C VAL A 346 -10.07 11.49 21.40
N VAL A 347 -8.87 11.92 21.76
CA VAL A 347 -8.03 12.79 20.90
C VAL A 347 -7.07 11.90 20.14
N LEU A 348 -7.13 11.93 18.81
CA LEU A 348 -6.23 11.13 17.97
C LEU A 348 -4.80 11.64 18.09
N GLU A 349 -3.86 10.72 18.28
CA GLU A 349 -2.43 10.99 18.25
C GLU A 349 -1.84 10.54 16.91
N GLU A 350 -0.56 10.85 16.71
CA GLU A 350 0.16 10.40 15.53
C GLU A 350 0.66 8.96 15.72
N MET A 351 0.49 8.12 14.70
CA MET A 351 1.09 6.79 14.65
C MET A 351 2.62 6.95 14.57
N LYS A 352 3.33 6.39 15.54
CA LYS A 352 4.80 6.43 15.61
C LYS A 352 5.45 5.22 14.97
#